data_c1ed2dc1ab2161df89c0659f29bd5752
#
_entry.id   c1ed2dc1ab2161df89c0659f29bd5752
#
_cell.length_a   1.000
_cell.length_b   1.000
_cell.length_c   1.000
_cell.angle_alpha   90.00
_cell.angle_beta   90.00
_cell.angle_gamma   90.00
#
_symmetry.space_group_name_H-M   'P 1'
#
loop_
_entity.id
_entity.type
_entity.pdbx_description
1 polymer ?
#
loop_
_entity_poly.entity_id
_entity_poly.type
_entity_poly.pdbx_seq_one_letter_code
_entity_poly.pdbx_strand_id
1 'polypeptide(L)'
;PPFRAGEAPRLRLTGLRADFPILAGMVKTGGKVLDIGCGDGDLLHFLALERDVDGRGMELSQDGVNASVSRGLAVVQGDADTDLMDYPDAAFDVVILSQSLQVLHYPRKVLEQMLRIGHQAIVSFPNFGYWRVRWDLARRGRMPLTSDLPVPWYEPANIHLCTILDFMEMCEDMQL
;
A
#
# COMPACT_ATOMS: atom_id res chain seq x y z
N PRO A 1 11.44 -23.24 28.59
CA PRO A 1 11.66 -21.96 29.25
C PRO A 1 10.85 -20.88 28.49
N PRO A 2 10.11 -20.03 29.22
CA PRO A 2 9.29 -19.03 28.57
C PRO A 2 10.17 -17.94 27.96
N PHE A 3 9.80 -17.50 26.76
CA PHE A 3 10.39 -16.35 26.08
C PHE A 3 10.29 -15.12 27.00
N ARG A 4 11.41 -14.53 27.36
CA ARG A 4 11.45 -13.27 28.11
C ARG A 4 11.01 -12.14 27.14
N ALA A 5 9.90 -11.49 27.45
CA ALA A 5 9.55 -10.18 26.89
C ALA A 5 10.63 -9.18 27.32
N GLY A 6 11.39 -8.67 26.36
CA GLY A 6 12.39 -7.65 26.64
C GLY A 6 13.54 -7.71 25.65
N GLU A 7 13.36 -6.97 24.59
CA GLU A 7 14.26 -6.46 23.56
C GLU A 7 13.74 -6.77 22.15
N ALA A 8 12.66 -6.09 21.79
CA ALA A 8 12.36 -5.91 20.38
C ALA A 8 13.56 -5.17 19.76
N PRO A 9 14.17 -5.68 18.66
CA PRO A 9 15.23 -4.96 18.00
C PRO A 9 14.65 -3.60 17.55
N ARG A 10 15.17 -2.51 18.14
CA ARG A 10 14.85 -1.16 17.66
C ARG A 10 15.23 -1.13 16.20
N LEU A 11 14.21 -1.13 15.32
CA LEU A 11 14.41 -0.91 13.90
C LEU A 11 15.33 0.30 13.75
N ARG A 12 16.46 0.12 13.06
CA ARG A 12 17.22 1.27 12.58
C ARG A 12 16.29 1.98 11.57
N LEU A 13 15.77 3.13 11.97
CA LEU A 13 14.90 3.99 11.15
C LEU A 13 15.58 4.55 9.87
N THR A 14 16.74 4.02 9.53
CA THR A 14 17.48 4.35 8.31
C THR A 14 16.97 3.49 7.17
N GLY A 15 16.08 4.08 6.34
CA GLY A 15 15.52 3.44 5.15
C GLY A 15 14.00 3.30 5.11
N LEU A 16 13.29 3.68 6.18
CA LEU A 16 11.82 3.69 6.18
C LEU A 16 11.28 4.72 5.19
N ARG A 17 10.28 4.34 4.44
CA ARG A 17 9.53 5.26 3.58
C ARG A 17 8.92 6.38 4.43
N ALA A 18 8.98 7.61 3.93
CA ALA A 18 8.52 8.80 4.65
C ALA A 18 7.00 8.82 4.92
N ASP A 19 6.23 8.04 4.19
CA ASP A 19 4.77 7.92 4.33
C ASP A 19 4.32 6.98 5.48
N PHE A 20 5.19 6.07 5.97
CA PHE A 20 4.82 5.11 7.02
C PHE A 20 4.30 5.77 8.31
N PRO A 21 4.95 6.82 8.87
CA PRO A 21 4.42 7.51 10.05
C PRO A 21 3.06 8.17 9.79
N ILE A 22 2.82 8.65 8.56
CA ILE A 22 1.54 9.25 8.17
C ILE A 22 0.45 8.17 8.15
N LEU A 23 0.73 7.04 7.49
CA LEU A 23 -0.19 5.90 7.43
C LEU A 23 -0.49 5.35 8.84
N ALA A 24 0.53 5.20 9.69
CA ALA A 24 0.34 4.77 11.08
C ALA A 24 -0.54 5.76 11.88
N GLY A 25 -0.43 7.07 11.60
CA GLY A 25 -1.29 8.08 12.22
C GLY A 25 -2.78 7.92 11.91
N MET A 26 -3.11 7.27 10.78
CA MET A 26 -4.48 7.01 10.32
C MET A 26 -5.05 5.68 10.83
N VAL A 27 -4.20 4.81 11.40
CA VAL A 27 -4.59 3.47 11.87
C VAL A 27 -4.79 3.48 13.37
N LYS A 28 -5.90 2.89 13.83
CA LYS A 28 -6.21 2.74 15.25
C LYS A 28 -5.30 1.67 15.88
N THR A 29 -4.81 1.94 17.08
CA THR A 29 -4.04 0.95 17.86
C THR A 29 -4.87 -0.31 18.16
N GLY A 30 -4.29 -1.47 17.96
CA GLY A 30 -4.94 -2.77 18.13
C GLY A 30 -5.96 -3.12 17.04
N GLY A 31 -6.05 -2.32 15.96
CA GLY A 31 -6.99 -2.55 14.87
C GLY A 31 -6.59 -3.71 13.96
N LYS A 32 -7.56 -4.27 13.25
CA LYS A 32 -7.33 -5.25 12.18
C LYS A 32 -7.04 -4.55 10.87
N VAL A 33 -5.90 -4.82 10.28
CA VAL A 33 -5.42 -4.16 9.06
C VAL A 33 -5.16 -5.19 7.96
N LEU A 34 -5.66 -4.91 6.75
CA LEU A 34 -5.26 -5.61 5.53
C LEU A 34 -4.41 -4.67 4.67
N ASP A 35 -3.19 -5.09 4.33
CA ASP A 35 -2.29 -4.38 3.42
C ASP A 35 -2.25 -5.11 2.08
N ILE A 36 -2.77 -4.46 1.02
CA ILE A 36 -2.87 -5.02 -0.32
C ILE A 36 -1.62 -4.59 -1.11
N GLY A 37 -0.91 -5.58 -1.69
CA GLY A 37 0.38 -5.37 -2.33
C GLY A 37 1.46 -5.03 -1.29
N CYS A 38 1.51 -5.82 -0.22
CA CYS A 38 2.35 -5.52 0.95
C CYS A 38 3.85 -5.70 0.69
N GLY A 39 4.26 -6.21 -0.48
CA GLY A 39 5.65 -6.44 -0.83
C GLY A 39 6.36 -7.36 0.17
N ASP A 40 7.48 -6.90 0.72
CA ASP A 40 8.25 -7.61 1.75
C ASP A 40 7.72 -7.40 3.18
N GLY A 41 6.58 -6.73 3.33
CA GLY A 41 5.87 -6.52 4.59
C GLY A 41 6.42 -5.39 5.47
N ASP A 42 7.21 -4.48 4.93
CA ASP A 42 7.80 -3.38 5.71
C ASP A 42 6.74 -2.51 6.40
N LEU A 43 5.66 -2.16 5.70
CA LEU A 43 4.57 -1.37 6.28
C LEU A 43 3.84 -2.14 7.38
N LEU A 44 3.47 -3.40 7.14
CA LEU A 44 2.80 -4.24 8.15
C LEU A 44 3.65 -4.42 9.39
N HIS A 45 4.95 -4.66 9.21
CA HIS A 45 5.89 -4.78 10.33
C HIS A 45 5.98 -3.49 11.13
N PHE A 46 6.06 -2.35 10.45
CA PHE A 46 6.05 -1.02 11.08
C PHE A 46 4.77 -0.77 11.87
N LEU A 47 3.60 -1.07 11.29
CA LEU A 47 2.30 -0.90 11.93
C LEU A 47 2.14 -1.83 13.16
N ALA A 48 2.63 -3.06 13.08
CA ALA A 48 2.61 -3.99 14.21
C ALA A 48 3.44 -3.44 15.39
N LEU A 49 4.59 -2.84 15.14
CA LEU A 49 5.43 -2.25 16.19
C LEU A 49 4.88 -0.95 16.75
N GLU A 50 4.37 -0.06 15.91
CA GLU A 50 3.95 1.29 16.31
C GLU A 50 2.50 1.35 16.82
N ARG A 51 1.65 0.44 16.35
CA ARG A 51 0.21 0.45 16.59
C ARG A 51 -0.37 -0.84 17.13
N ASP A 52 0.47 -1.88 17.33
CA ASP A 52 0.02 -3.19 17.84
C ASP A 52 -1.15 -3.78 17.04
N VAL A 53 -1.12 -3.65 15.71
CA VAL A 53 -2.21 -4.09 14.83
C VAL A 53 -2.21 -5.60 14.61
N ASP A 54 -3.40 -6.22 14.42
CA ASP A 54 -3.55 -7.54 13.79
C ASP A 54 -3.45 -7.35 12.28
N GLY A 55 -2.21 -7.38 11.76
CA GLY A 55 -1.91 -7.12 10.36
C GLY A 55 -1.99 -8.38 9.51
N ARG A 56 -2.65 -8.26 8.36
CA ARG A 56 -2.69 -9.27 7.29
C ARG A 56 -2.20 -8.64 6.01
N GLY A 57 -1.46 -9.39 5.20
CA GLY A 57 -1.00 -8.94 3.89
C GLY A 57 -1.55 -9.81 2.77
N MET A 58 -1.73 -9.18 1.62
CA MET A 58 -1.90 -9.85 0.33
C MET A 58 -0.78 -9.37 -0.59
N GLU A 59 -0.11 -10.28 -1.27
CA GLU A 59 0.99 -9.96 -2.18
C GLU A 59 0.98 -10.91 -3.38
N LEU A 60 1.15 -10.34 -4.59
CA LEU A 60 1.14 -11.11 -5.83
C LEU A 60 2.42 -11.94 -6.00
N SER A 61 3.56 -11.35 -5.66
CA SER A 61 4.88 -11.96 -5.82
C SER A 61 5.16 -13.01 -4.76
N GLN A 62 5.52 -14.22 -5.16
CA GLN A 62 5.94 -15.27 -4.23
C GLN A 62 7.16 -14.86 -3.40
N ASP A 63 8.08 -14.08 -3.98
CA ASP A 63 9.27 -13.60 -3.27
C ASP A 63 8.89 -12.62 -2.16
N GLY A 64 7.94 -11.71 -2.43
CA GLY A 64 7.39 -10.80 -1.41
C GLY A 64 6.70 -11.55 -0.28
N VAL A 65 5.87 -12.55 -0.61
CA VAL A 65 5.22 -13.43 0.39
C VAL A 65 6.27 -14.12 1.25
N ASN A 66 7.28 -14.73 0.64
CA ASN A 66 8.35 -15.43 1.36
C ASN A 66 9.14 -14.49 2.29
N ALA A 67 9.45 -13.27 1.81
CA ALA A 67 10.13 -12.25 2.60
C ALA A 67 9.29 -11.83 3.82
N SER A 68 8.01 -11.54 3.62
CA SER A 68 7.07 -11.17 4.69
C SER A 68 6.88 -12.27 5.72
N VAL A 69 6.65 -13.52 5.28
CA VAL A 69 6.47 -14.68 6.15
C VAL A 69 7.74 -14.96 6.96
N SER A 70 8.93 -14.78 6.38
CA SER A 70 10.21 -14.96 7.09
C SER A 70 10.38 -13.97 8.27
N ARG A 71 9.66 -12.84 8.24
CA ARG A 71 9.59 -11.83 9.32
C ARG A 71 8.48 -12.14 10.35
N GLY A 72 7.75 -13.25 10.17
CA GLY A 72 6.65 -13.64 11.05
C GLY A 72 5.33 -12.94 10.77
N LEU A 73 5.17 -12.30 9.60
CA LEU A 73 3.94 -11.65 9.19
C LEU A 73 2.96 -12.64 8.57
N ALA A 74 1.67 -12.41 8.76
CA ALA A 74 0.60 -13.20 8.17
C ALA A 74 0.26 -12.65 6.78
N VAL A 75 0.87 -13.22 5.74
CA VAL A 75 0.70 -12.80 4.34
C VAL A 75 0.25 -13.99 3.50
N VAL A 76 -0.69 -13.74 2.59
CA VAL A 76 -1.17 -14.70 1.59
C VAL A 76 -0.76 -14.25 0.20
N GLN A 77 -0.48 -15.19 -0.68
CA GLN A 77 -0.33 -14.89 -2.09
C GLN A 77 -1.70 -14.66 -2.71
N GLY A 78 -1.85 -13.57 -3.46
CA GLY A 78 -3.11 -13.25 -4.14
C GLY A 78 -2.97 -12.07 -5.07
N ASP A 79 -3.88 -12.01 -6.04
CA ASP A 79 -4.01 -10.90 -6.98
C ASP A 79 -5.16 -9.97 -6.52
N ALA A 80 -4.82 -8.71 -6.26
CA ALA A 80 -5.80 -7.72 -5.82
C ALA A 80 -6.94 -7.48 -6.84
N ASP A 81 -6.66 -7.68 -8.13
CA ASP A 81 -7.66 -7.51 -9.18
C ASP A 81 -8.73 -8.61 -9.20
N THR A 82 -8.46 -9.79 -8.61
CA THR A 82 -9.35 -10.96 -8.66
C THR A 82 -9.74 -11.54 -7.30
N ASP A 83 -8.84 -11.57 -6.32
CA ASP A 83 -9.00 -12.40 -5.13
C ASP A 83 -9.61 -11.66 -3.92
N LEU A 84 -9.78 -10.33 -4.02
CA LEU A 84 -10.41 -9.56 -2.94
C LEU A 84 -11.87 -9.94 -2.70
N MET A 85 -12.56 -10.49 -3.71
CA MET A 85 -13.95 -10.93 -3.56
C MET A 85 -14.11 -12.09 -2.56
N ASP A 86 -13.05 -12.83 -2.25
CA ASP A 86 -13.08 -13.94 -1.31
C ASP A 86 -13.03 -13.50 0.16
N TYR A 87 -12.72 -12.21 0.41
CA TYR A 87 -12.74 -11.67 1.77
C TYR A 87 -14.16 -11.34 2.23
N PRO A 88 -14.49 -11.61 3.51
CA PRO A 88 -15.79 -11.23 4.07
C PRO A 88 -15.96 -9.70 4.14
N ASP A 89 -17.23 -9.25 4.11
CA ASP A 89 -17.60 -7.87 4.33
C ASP A 89 -17.20 -7.41 5.74
N ALA A 90 -16.70 -6.17 5.87
CA ALA A 90 -16.35 -5.54 7.12
C ALA A 90 -15.43 -6.40 8.02
N ALA A 91 -14.53 -7.19 7.41
CA ALA A 91 -13.62 -8.09 8.12
C ALA A 91 -12.45 -7.35 8.78
N PHE A 92 -12.14 -6.13 8.33
CA PHE A 92 -11.02 -5.32 8.78
C PHE A 92 -11.47 -3.91 9.20
N ASP A 93 -10.75 -3.33 10.17
CA ASP A 93 -10.95 -1.92 10.53
C ASP A 93 -10.44 -1.00 9.42
N VAL A 94 -9.28 -1.36 8.85
CA VAL A 94 -8.62 -0.58 7.80
C VAL A 94 -8.07 -1.51 6.71
N VAL A 95 -8.30 -1.13 5.45
CA VAL A 95 -7.66 -1.74 4.29
C VAL A 95 -6.72 -0.71 3.66
N ILE A 96 -5.47 -1.07 3.48
CA ILE A 96 -4.43 -0.19 2.95
C ILE A 96 -4.02 -0.67 1.56
N LEU A 97 -3.86 0.27 0.64
CA LEU A 97 -3.24 0.09 -0.67
C LEU A 97 -2.10 1.11 -0.79
N SER A 98 -0.89 0.68 -0.47
CA SER A 98 0.24 1.59 -0.37
C SER A 98 1.18 1.46 -1.57
N GLN A 99 1.25 2.52 -2.39
CA GLN A 99 2.11 2.59 -3.59
C GLN A 99 1.85 1.47 -4.62
N SER A 100 0.63 0.92 -4.64
CA SER A 100 0.24 -0.19 -5.53
C SER A 100 -0.89 0.17 -6.49
N LEU A 101 -1.54 1.34 -6.34
CA LEU A 101 -2.65 1.76 -7.20
C LEU A 101 -2.27 1.78 -8.69
N GLN A 102 -1.05 2.23 -9.01
CA GLN A 102 -0.57 2.40 -10.38
C GLN A 102 -0.29 1.08 -11.11
N VAL A 103 -0.24 -0.05 -10.42
CA VAL A 103 0.02 -1.37 -11.01
C VAL A 103 -1.24 -2.22 -11.16
N LEU A 104 -2.38 -1.81 -10.61
CA LEU A 104 -3.65 -2.51 -10.73
C LEU A 104 -4.21 -2.39 -12.14
N HIS A 105 -4.86 -3.44 -12.64
CA HIS A 105 -5.59 -3.41 -13.92
C HIS A 105 -6.97 -2.76 -13.78
N TYR A 106 -7.64 -2.96 -12.62
CA TYR A 106 -8.98 -2.48 -12.35
C TYR A 106 -9.09 -1.67 -11.05
N PRO A 107 -8.41 -0.49 -10.94
CA PRO A 107 -8.33 0.28 -9.69
C PRO A 107 -9.68 0.55 -9.04
N ARG A 108 -10.70 0.91 -9.84
CA ARG A 108 -12.06 1.18 -9.36
C ARG A 108 -12.66 -0.03 -8.64
N LYS A 109 -12.56 -1.22 -9.24
CA LYS A 109 -13.07 -2.46 -8.63
C LYS A 109 -12.35 -2.80 -7.33
N VAL A 110 -11.03 -2.61 -7.32
CA VAL A 110 -10.22 -2.85 -6.10
C VAL A 110 -10.66 -1.90 -4.99
N LEU A 111 -10.88 -0.61 -5.28
CA LEU A 111 -11.39 0.35 -4.28
C LEU A 111 -12.78 -0.02 -3.76
N GLU A 112 -13.70 -0.46 -4.64
CA GLU A 112 -15.02 -0.98 -4.24
C GLU A 112 -14.88 -2.16 -3.27
N GLN A 113 -13.97 -3.09 -3.54
CA GLN A 113 -13.71 -4.22 -2.66
C GLN A 113 -13.05 -3.78 -1.34
N MET A 114 -12.10 -2.85 -1.37
CA MET A 114 -11.48 -2.32 -0.15
C MET A 114 -12.53 -1.72 0.80
N LEU A 115 -13.49 -0.97 0.26
CA LEU A 115 -14.58 -0.35 1.04
C LEU A 115 -15.62 -1.37 1.52
N ARG A 116 -15.78 -2.48 0.82
CA ARG A 116 -16.62 -3.61 1.28
C ARG A 116 -15.96 -4.38 2.41
N ILE A 117 -14.65 -4.64 2.29
CA ILE A 117 -13.87 -5.47 3.22
C ILE A 117 -13.54 -4.71 4.50
N GLY A 118 -13.27 -3.40 4.41
CA GLY A 118 -12.85 -2.55 5.53
C GLY A 118 -13.83 -1.44 5.87
N HIS A 119 -13.78 -1.01 7.13
CA HIS A 119 -14.52 0.19 7.56
C HIS A 119 -13.88 1.48 7.05
N GLN A 120 -12.57 1.45 6.74
CA GLN A 120 -11.80 2.54 6.18
C GLN A 120 -10.85 2.01 5.11
N ALA A 121 -10.75 2.71 3.98
CA ALA A 121 -9.73 2.46 2.96
C ALA A 121 -8.70 3.60 2.99
N ILE A 122 -7.42 3.24 2.95
CA ILE A 122 -6.30 4.18 2.83
C ILE A 122 -5.53 3.86 1.56
N VAL A 123 -5.38 4.86 0.69
CA VAL A 123 -4.66 4.68 -0.58
C VAL A 123 -3.52 5.69 -0.67
N SER A 124 -2.34 5.22 -1.01
CA SER A 124 -1.21 6.08 -1.35
C SER A 124 -0.65 5.73 -2.73
N PHE A 125 -0.29 6.74 -3.49
CA PHE A 125 0.24 6.59 -4.85
C PHE A 125 1.15 7.75 -5.23
N PRO A 126 2.07 7.57 -6.20
CA PRO A 126 2.88 8.65 -6.74
C PRO A 126 2.02 9.68 -7.48
N ASN A 127 2.09 10.95 -7.08
CA ASN A 127 1.31 12.02 -7.70
C ASN A 127 2.00 12.58 -8.95
N PHE A 128 1.51 12.23 -10.13
CA PHE A 128 1.99 12.79 -11.40
C PHE A 128 1.70 14.29 -11.58
N GLY A 129 0.73 14.82 -10.84
CA GLY A 129 0.42 16.25 -10.79
C GLY A 129 1.40 17.09 -9.96
N TYR A 130 2.40 16.47 -9.32
CA TYR A 130 3.39 17.20 -8.53
C TYR A 130 4.15 18.22 -9.40
N TRP A 131 4.34 19.44 -8.91
CA TRP A 131 4.84 20.55 -9.72
C TRP A 131 6.21 20.29 -10.39
N ARG A 132 7.11 19.55 -9.73
CA ARG A 132 8.43 19.18 -10.30
C ARG A 132 8.27 18.21 -11.46
N VAL A 133 7.36 17.24 -11.37
CA VAL A 133 7.04 16.28 -12.43
C VAL A 133 6.50 17.05 -13.65
N ARG A 134 5.54 17.97 -13.42
CA ARG A 134 4.97 18.82 -14.47
C ARG A 134 6.01 19.72 -15.12
N TRP A 135 6.88 20.34 -14.30
CA TRP A 135 7.95 21.21 -14.80
C TRP A 135 8.96 20.45 -15.63
N ASP A 136 9.38 19.27 -15.17
CA ASP A 136 10.35 18.45 -15.89
C ASP A 136 9.79 17.95 -17.22
N LEU A 137 8.52 17.51 -17.23
CA LEU A 137 7.79 17.13 -18.44
C LEU A 137 7.71 18.32 -19.43
N ALA A 138 7.32 19.50 -18.95
CA ALA A 138 7.19 20.70 -19.79
C ALA A 138 8.52 21.14 -20.38
N ARG A 139 9.62 21.02 -19.61
CA ARG A 139 10.95 21.47 -20.03
C ARG A 139 11.65 20.47 -20.96
N ARG A 140 11.54 19.18 -20.68
CA ARG A 140 12.29 18.13 -21.37
C ARG A 140 11.47 17.39 -22.43
N GLY A 141 10.15 17.49 -22.39
CA GLY A 141 9.25 16.73 -23.26
C GLY A 141 9.36 15.21 -23.10
N ARG A 142 9.82 14.74 -21.93
CA ARG A 142 10.00 13.33 -21.61
C ARG A 142 9.37 13.01 -20.27
N MET A 143 8.83 11.78 -20.13
CA MET A 143 8.33 11.29 -18.84
C MET A 143 9.43 11.34 -17.80
N PRO A 144 9.20 12.04 -16.67
CA PRO A 144 10.20 12.18 -15.62
C PRO A 144 10.44 10.87 -14.89
N LEU A 145 11.68 10.62 -14.53
CA LEU A 145 12.07 9.59 -13.57
C LEU A 145 12.33 10.31 -12.23
N THR A 146 11.70 9.87 -11.17
CA THR A 146 11.87 10.44 -9.82
C THR A 146 12.18 9.32 -8.83
N SER A 147 12.50 9.66 -7.56
CA SER A 147 12.66 8.67 -6.49
C SER A 147 11.40 7.81 -6.29
N ASP A 148 10.22 8.41 -6.52
CA ASP A 148 8.92 7.76 -6.32
C ASP A 148 8.42 7.05 -7.60
N LEU A 149 9.09 7.31 -8.74
CA LEU A 149 8.84 6.73 -10.05
C LEU A 149 10.18 6.35 -10.69
N PRO A 150 10.88 5.34 -10.14
CA PRO A 150 12.26 5.04 -10.53
C PRO A 150 12.37 4.26 -11.84
N VAL A 151 11.25 3.74 -12.38
CA VAL A 151 11.22 2.93 -13.59
C VAL A 151 10.72 3.71 -14.80
N PRO A 152 11.25 3.44 -16.01
CA PRO A 152 10.76 4.04 -17.24
C PRO A 152 9.26 3.74 -17.47
N TRP A 153 8.58 4.64 -18.19
CA TRP A 153 7.14 4.53 -18.48
C TRP A 153 6.74 3.25 -19.24
N TYR A 154 7.66 2.61 -19.92
CA TYR A 154 7.43 1.37 -20.70
C TYR A 154 7.67 0.10 -19.87
N GLU A 155 8.14 0.21 -18.63
CA GLU A 155 8.29 -0.94 -17.74
C GLU A 155 6.94 -1.27 -17.07
N PRO A 156 6.62 -2.56 -16.87
CA PRO A 156 5.29 -3.00 -16.45
C PRO A 156 4.87 -2.58 -15.03
N ALA A 157 5.77 -1.98 -14.26
CA ALA A 157 5.49 -1.53 -12.89
C ALA A 157 4.54 -0.31 -12.82
N ASN A 158 4.26 0.40 -13.93
CA ASN A 158 3.42 1.59 -13.92
C ASN A 158 2.42 1.53 -15.09
N ILE A 159 1.23 1.01 -14.84
CA ILE A 159 0.15 0.92 -15.83
C ILE A 159 -0.67 2.21 -15.83
N HIS A 160 -0.93 2.79 -14.65
CA HIS A 160 -1.72 4.00 -14.47
C HIS A 160 -0.91 5.12 -13.83
N LEU A 161 -0.80 6.23 -14.54
CA LEU A 161 -0.15 7.45 -14.07
C LEU A 161 -1.24 8.48 -13.78
N CYS A 162 -1.60 8.64 -12.50
CA CYS A 162 -2.69 9.54 -12.12
C CYS A 162 -2.20 10.71 -11.26
N THR A 163 -3.01 11.76 -11.24
CA THR A 163 -2.85 12.88 -10.32
C THR A 163 -3.83 12.74 -9.15
N ILE A 164 -3.65 13.57 -8.11
CA ILE A 164 -4.64 13.63 -7.02
C ILE A 164 -6.02 14.03 -7.55
N LEU A 165 -6.10 14.91 -8.56
CA LEU A 165 -7.37 15.35 -9.12
C LEU A 165 -8.07 14.21 -9.86
N ASP A 166 -7.35 13.40 -10.65
CA ASP A 166 -7.91 12.23 -11.34
C ASP A 166 -8.45 11.20 -10.32
N PHE A 167 -7.72 11.01 -9.21
CA PHE A 167 -8.16 10.11 -8.14
C PHE A 167 -9.41 10.64 -7.43
N MET A 168 -9.48 11.94 -7.15
CA MET A 168 -10.66 12.57 -6.56
C MET A 168 -11.88 12.47 -7.49
N GLU A 169 -11.72 12.74 -8.78
CA GLU A 169 -12.78 12.59 -9.79
C GLU A 169 -13.31 11.15 -9.81
N MET A 170 -12.43 10.16 -9.79
CA MET A 170 -12.82 8.75 -9.68
C MET A 170 -13.61 8.46 -8.39
N CYS A 171 -13.20 9.02 -7.25
CA CYS A 171 -13.93 8.87 -5.98
C CYS A 171 -15.33 9.53 -6.06
N GLU A 172 -15.45 10.73 -6.64
CA GLU A 172 -16.73 11.42 -6.87
C GLU A 172 -17.67 10.58 -7.75
N ASP A 173 -17.14 10.00 -8.84
CA ASP A 173 -17.90 9.10 -9.72
C ASP A 173 -18.37 7.83 -9.00
N MET A 174 -17.65 7.40 -7.98
CA MET A 174 -18.01 6.27 -7.11
C MET A 174 -18.94 6.68 -5.95
N GLN A 175 -19.25 7.97 -5.80
CA GLN A 175 -20.06 8.54 -4.72
C GLN A 175 -19.43 8.33 -3.31
N LEU A 176 -18.12 8.49 -3.24
CA LEU A 176 -17.31 8.38 -2.02
C LEU A 176 -16.98 9.74 -1.42
#